data_33dbf08cc7727567d2d73b37cd05ee30
#
_entry.id   33dbf08cc7727567d2d73b37cd05ee30
#
_cell.length_a   1.000
_cell.length_b   1.000
_cell.length_c   1.000
_cell.angle_alpha   90.00
_cell.angle_beta   90.00
_cell.angle_gamma   90.00
#
_symmetry.space_group_name_H-M   'P 1'
#
loop_
_entity.id
_entity.type
_entity.pdbx_description
1 polymer ?
#
loop_
_entity_poly.entity_id
_entity_poly.type
_entity_poly.pdbx_seq_one_letter_code
_entity_poly.pdbx_strand_id
1 'polypeptide(L)'
;MSELPTSQDPELLRRLLRAKDCMDAASHEAWPVERLARVSEVSEAHFARSFKQAFGTPPHRYLLTRRIERATALLRETELPITEIAFQTGWESLGTFGRTFRDITGESPSAVRSRARAALQEPGRVPACVLGAAHRPDLTIAVSEKRRREVAAINDAFSNSSGKKEVP
;
A
#
# COMPACT_ATOMS: atom_id res chain seq x y z
N MET A 1 23.74 22.55 -0.51
CA MET A 1 23.68 21.68 -1.71
C MET A 1 22.55 20.68 -1.46
N SER A 2 21.37 21.00 -1.96
CA SER A 2 20.20 20.12 -1.83
C SER A 2 20.32 19.05 -2.91
N GLU A 3 20.58 17.83 -2.47
CA GLU A 3 20.49 16.68 -3.37
C GLU A 3 19.04 16.56 -3.82
N LEU A 4 18.82 16.75 -5.11
CA LEU A 4 17.58 16.40 -5.78
C LEU A 4 17.31 14.91 -5.53
N PRO A 5 16.05 14.48 -5.32
CA PRO A 5 15.74 13.07 -5.17
C PRO A 5 16.28 12.36 -6.40
N THR A 6 17.23 11.47 -6.18
CA THR A 6 17.87 10.65 -7.20
C THR A 6 16.77 9.95 -7.99
N SER A 7 16.63 10.33 -9.26
CA SER A 7 15.78 9.60 -10.22
C SER A 7 16.18 8.14 -10.13
N GLN A 8 15.30 7.29 -9.63
CA GLN A 8 15.60 5.86 -9.54
C GLN A 8 15.91 5.37 -10.95
N ASP A 9 17.00 4.64 -11.08
CA ASP A 9 17.37 3.98 -12.32
C ASP A 9 16.15 3.19 -12.84
N PRO A 10 15.67 3.47 -14.07
CA PRO A 10 14.49 2.78 -14.63
C PRO A 10 14.65 1.26 -14.65
N GLU A 11 15.88 0.77 -14.81
CA GLU A 11 16.15 -0.65 -14.79
C GLU A 11 15.99 -1.24 -13.37
N LEU A 12 16.50 -0.55 -12.36
CA LEU A 12 16.28 -0.93 -10.97
C LEU A 12 14.78 -0.94 -10.63
N LEU A 13 14.04 0.08 -11.06
CA LEU A 13 12.60 0.14 -10.83
C LEU A 13 11.86 -1.04 -11.46
N ARG A 14 12.21 -1.45 -12.68
CA ARG A 14 11.64 -2.66 -13.32
C ARG A 14 11.90 -3.92 -12.51
N ARG A 15 13.10 -4.08 -11.95
CA ARG A 15 13.47 -5.21 -11.10
C ARG A 15 12.68 -5.21 -9.79
N LEU A 16 12.51 -4.05 -9.16
CA LEU A 16 11.69 -3.90 -7.96
C LEU A 16 10.21 -4.20 -8.24
N LEU A 17 9.68 -3.79 -9.40
CA LEU A 17 8.32 -4.11 -9.82
C LEU A 17 8.13 -5.62 -10.00
N ARG A 18 9.09 -6.35 -10.60
CA ARG A 18 9.02 -7.82 -10.68
C ARG A 18 8.90 -8.47 -9.31
N ALA A 19 9.70 -8.03 -8.33
CA ALA A 19 9.62 -8.56 -6.97
C ALA A 19 8.26 -8.23 -6.31
N LYS A 20 7.74 -7.03 -6.55
CA LYS A 20 6.41 -6.61 -6.10
C LYS A 20 5.31 -7.48 -6.72
N ASP A 21 5.36 -7.72 -8.02
CA ASP A 21 4.39 -8.57 -8.74
C ASP A 21 4.40 -10.02 -8.24
N CYS A 22 5.58 -10.56 -7.90
CA CYS A 22 5.70 -11.86 -7.26
C CYS A 22 4.98 -11.91 -5.91
N MET A 23 5.15 -10.89 -5.06
CA MET A 23 4.43 -10.79 -3.79
C MET A 23 2.92 -10.65 -3.97
N ASP A 24 2.47 -9.92 -4.99
CA ASP A 24 1.05 -9.74 -5.29
C ASP A 24 0.41 -11.03 -5.80
N ALA A 25 1.10 -11.76 -6.66
CA ALA A 25 0.62 -13.03 -7.23
C ALA A 25 0.52 -14.14 -6.18
N ALA A 26 1.44 -14.20 -5.23
CA ALA A 26 1.52 -15.25 -4.22
C ALA A 26 1.73 -14.69 -2.80
N SER A 27 0.88 -13.76 -2.38
CA SER A 27 1.02 -13.08 -1.08
C SER A 27 0.92 -14.01 0.14
N HIS A 28 0.33 -15.19 -0.02
CA HIS A 28 0.25 -16.22 1.02
C HIS A 28 1.58 -16.94 1.26
N GLU A 29 2.50 -16.90 0.31
CA GLU A 29 3.82 -17.50 0.44
C GLU A 29 4.76 -16.68 1.32
N ALA A 30 5.83 -17.33 1.82
CA ALA A 30 6.92 -16.64 2.48
C ALA A 30 7.80 -15.93 1.46
N TRP A 31 7.94 -14.62 1.63
CA TRP A 31 8.79 -13.75 0.83
C TRP A 31 9.87 -13.09 1.71
N PRO A 32 10.88 -13.85 2.16
CA PRO A 32 12.00 -13.26 2.87
C PRO A 32 12.75 -12.26 1.97
N VAL A 33 13.39 -11.27 2.57
CA VAL A 33 14.09 -10.21 1.82
C VAL A 33 15.17 -10.76 0.90
N GLU A 34 15.81 -11.86 1.29
CA GLU A 34 16.80 -12.58 0.48
C GLU A 34 16.21 -13.08 -0.85
N ARG A 35 15.00 -13.69 -0.82
CA ARG A 35 14.30 -14.15 -2.03
C ARG A 35 13.94 -12.97 -2.95
N LEU A 36 13.45 -11.88 -2.39
CA LEU A 36 13.08 -10.67 -3.13
C LEU A 36 14.30 -9.96 -3.74
N ALA A 37 15.40 -9.89 -3.00
CA ALA A 37 16.66 -9.32 -3.46
C ALA A 37 17.22 -10.13 -4.64
N ARG A 38 17.12 -11.45 -4.59
CA ARG A 38 17.53 -12.35 -5.70
C ARG A 38 16.67 -12.12 -6.94
N VAL A 39 15.36 -12.00 -6.82
CA VAL A 39 14.45 -11.66 -7.94
C VAL A 39 14.81 -10.32 -8.57
N SER A 40 15.25 -9.36 -7.75
CA SER A 40 15.63 -8.02 -8.19
C SER A 40 17.12 -7.91 -8.59
N GLU A 41 17.89 -8.98 -8.47
CA GLU A 41 19.33 -9.02 -8.80
C GLU A 41 20.14 -7.94 -8.08
N VAL A 42 19.86 -7.71 -6.80
CA VAL A 42 20.56 -6.75 -5.94
C VAL A 42 20.83 -7.35 -4.56
N SER A 43 21.66 -6.70 -3.74
CA SER A 43 21.84 -7.10 -2.35
C SER A 43 20.59 -6.83 -1.50
N GLU A 44 20.40 -7.57 -0.42
CA GLU A 44 19.25 -7.40 0.50
C GLU A 44 19.11 -5.98 1.03
N ALA A 45 20.21 -5.38 1.48
CA ALA A 45 20.23 -4.03 2.02
C ALA A 45 19.88 -3.00 0.93
N HIS A 46 20.34 -3.19 -0.30
CA HIS A 46 20.00 -2.35 -1.44
C HIS A 46 18.53 -2.51 -1.81
N PHE A 47 18.05 -3.76 -1.90
CA PHE A 47 16.63 -4.05 -2.16
C PHE A 47 15.72 -3.35 -1.15
N ALA A 48 15.93 -3.56 0.15
CA ALA A 48 15.06 -3.01 1.19
C ALA A 48 14.96 -1.48 1.15
N ARG A 49 16.09 -0.79 0.94
CA ARG A 49 16.13 0.68 0.81
C ARG A 49 15.45 1.16 -0.46
N SER A 50 15.79 0.58 -1.60
CA SER A 50 15.24 0.98 -2.90
C SER A 50 13.76 0.68 -3.00
N PHE A 51 13.30 -0.46 -2.46
CA PHE A 51 11.87 -0.80 -2.42
C PHE A 51 11.08 0.21 -1.58
N LYS A 52 11.57 0.55 -0.37
CA LYS A 52 10.95 1.57 0.47
C LYS A 52 10.94 2.95 -0.20
N GLN A 53 12.00 3.30 -0.89
CA GLN A 53 12.09 4.57 -1.63
C GLN A 53 11.11 4.60 -2.81
N ALA A 54 10.99 3.50 -3.57
CA ALA A 54 10.12 3.41 -4.73
C ALA A 54 8.63 3.37 -4.37
N PHE A 55 8.27 2.60 -3.34
CA PHE A 55 6.88 2.28 -3.01
C PHE A 55 6.40 2.89 -1.68
N GLY A 56 7.24 3.65 -0.99
CA GLY A 56 6.89 4.36 0.26
C GLY A 56 6.79 3.47 1.50
N THR A 57 6.91 2.13 1.35
CA THR A 57 6.74 1.17 2.43
C THR A 57 7.80 0.06 2.36
N PRO A 58 8.30 -0.46 3.50
CA PRO A 58 9.22 -1.58 3.51
C PRO A 58 8.58 -2.85 2.90
N PRO A 59 9.37 -3.75 2.28
CA PRO A 59 8.86 -4.97 1.64
C PRO A 59 7.99 -5.84 2.55
N HIS A 60 8.43 -6.06 3.78
CA HIS A 60 7.67 -6.84 4.76
C HIS A 60 6.30 -6.21 5.07
N ARG A 61 6.26 -4.90 5.30
CA ARG A 61 4.99 -4.18 5.55
C ARG A 61 4.06 -4.25 4.35
N TYR A 62 4.63 -4.12 3.14
CA TYR A 62 3.89 -4.28 1.90
C TYR A 62 3.22 -5.66 1.81
N LEU A 63 3.96 -6.74 2.05
CA LEU A 63 3.43 -8.11 2.02
C LEU A 63 2.30 -8.31 3.04
N LEU A 64 2.48 -7.82 4.29
CA LEU A 64 1.44 -7.90 5.31
C LEU A 64 0.16 -7.18 4.87
N THR A 65 0.28 -6.00 4.27
CA THR A 65 -0.86 -5.25 3.75
C THR A 65 -1.60 -6.03 2.67
N ARG A 66 -0.88 -6.64 1.72
CA ARG A 66 -1.49 -7.48 0.67
C ARG A 66 -2.23 -8.70 1.23
N ARG A 67 -1.65 -9.36 2.25
CA ARG A 67 -2.32 -10.46 2.96
C ARG A 67 -3.61 -10.01 3.64
N ILE A 68 -3.60 -8.86 4.27
CA ILE A 68 -4.79 -8.30 4.94
C ILE A 68 -5.86 -7.87 3.92
N GLU A 69 -5.48 -7.28 2.81
CA GLU A 69 -6.43 -6.95 1.72
C GLU A 69 -7.12 -8.20 1.18
N ARG A 70 -6.36 -9.28 0.93
CA ARG A 70 -6.92 -10.56 0.49
C ARG A 70 -7.83 -11.18 1.56
N ALA A 71 -7.42 -11.17 2.83
CA ALA A 71 -8.25 -11.64 3.93
C ALA A 71 -9.55 -10.84 4.05
N THR A 72 -9.48 -9.52 3.87
CA THR A 72 -10.66 -8.64 3.91
C THR A 72 -11.65 -8.98 2.79
N ALA A 73 -11.16 -9.26 1.59
CA ALA A 73 -12.01 -9.73 0.48
C ALA A 73 -12.70 -11.07 0.83
N LEU A 74 -11.95 -12.06 1.31
CA LEU A 74 -12.50 -13.35 1.71
C LEU A 74 -13.52 -13.24 2.87
N LEU A 75 -13.29 -12.35 3.83
CA LEU A 75 -14.22 -12.08 4.92
C LEU A 75 -15.57 -11.52 4.43
N ARG A 76 -15.56 -10.75 3.35
CA ARG A 76 -16.75 -10.12 2.76
C ARG A 76 -17.49 -11.02 1.78
N GLU A 77 -16.77 -11.85 1.05
CA GLU A 77 -17.26 -12.59 -0.12
C GLU A 77 -17.56 -14.05 0.19
N THR A 78 -17.05 -14.58 1.31
CA THR A 78 -17.18 -15.99 1.64
C THR A 78 -17.68 -16.23 3.08
N GLU A 79 -18.19 -17.45 3.32
CA GLU A 79 -18.55 -17.93 4.66
C GLU A 79 -17.43 -18.76 5.32
N LEU A 80 -16.22 -18.78 4.76
CA LEU A 80 -15.08 -19.51 5.31
C LEU A 80 -14.81 -19.11 6.77
N PRO A 81 -14.46 -20.04 7.65
CA PRO A 81 -14.03 -19.73 9.01
C PRO A 81 -12.87 -18.72 9.02
N ILE A 82 -12.87 -17.80 9.99
CA ILE A 82 -11.79 -16.78 10.10
C ILE A 82 -10.42 -17.44 10.25
N THR A 83 -10.35 -18.58 10.93
CA THR A 83 -9.14 -19.40 11.06
C THR A 83 -8.63 -19.87 9.72
N GLU A 84 -9.52 -20.35 8.86
CA GLU A 84 -9.16 -20.81 7.52
C GLU A 84 -8.69 -19.67 6.64
N ILE A 85 -9.38 -18.52 6.67
CA ILE A 85 -8.94 -17.31 5.96
C ILE A 85 -7.54 -16.90 6.41
N ALA A 86 -7.24 -16.92 7.72
CA ALA A 86 -5.92 -16.62 8.22
C ALA A 86 -4.86 -17.54 7.59
N PHE A 87 -5.06 -18.86 7.63
CA PHE A 87 -4.10 -19.81 7.05
C PHE A 87 -3.98 -19.67 5.52
N GLN A 88 -5.09 -19.54 4.80
CA GLN A 88 -5.08 -19.35 3.35
C GLN A 88 -4.38 -18.06 2.89
N THR A 89 -4.33 -17.06 3.75
CA THR A 89 -3.65 -15.79 3.48
C THR A 89 -2.22 -15.73 4.02
N GLY A 90 -1.67 -16.87 4.48
CA GLY A 90 -0.25 -17.03 4.83
C GLY A 90 0.09 -16.66 6.27
N TRP A 91 -0.86 -16.76 7.20
CA TRP A 91 -0.61 -16.56 8.64
C TRP A 91 -0.42 -17.89 9.35
N GLU A 92 0.60 -17.96 10.17
CA GLU A 92 0.91 -19.16 10.97
C GLU A 92 0.10 -19.21 12.26
N SER A 93 -0.41 -18.08 12.74
CA SER A 93 -1.23 -18.03 13.95
C SER A 93 -2.38 -17.03 13.84
N LEU A 94 -3.53 -17.43 14.38
CA LEU A 94 -4.74 -16.59 14.44
C LEU A 94 -4.51 -15.32 15.29
N GLY A 95 -3.71 -15.43 16.37
CA GLY A 95 -3.42 -14.30 17.25
C GLY A 95 -2.61 -13.21 16.55
N THR A 96 -1.60 -13.59 15.76
CA THR A 96 -0.80 -12.65 14.96
C THR A 96 -1.65 -12.05 13.85
N PHE A 97 -2.45 -12.87 13.16
CA PHE A 97 -3.42 -12.40 12.17
C PHE A 97 -4.35 -11.33 12.73
N GLY A 98 -5.04 -11.61 13.83
CA GLY A 98 -6.02 -10.70 14.42
C GLY A 98 -5.42 -9.36 14.87
N ARG A 99 -4.21 -9.37 15.43
CA ARG A 99 -3.49 -8.15 15.82
C ARG A 99 -3.10 -7.32 14.60
N THR A 100 -2.42 -7.93 13.64
CA THR A 100 -1.98 -7.23 12.41
C THR A 100 -3.16 -6.76 11.58
N PHE A 101 -4.24 -7.54 11.52
CA PHE A 101 -5.47 -7.12 10.84
C PHE A 101 -6.02 -5.83 11.44
N ARG A 102 -6.12 -5.77 12.78
CA ARG A 102 -6.60 -4.57 13.49
C ARG A 102 -5.65 -3.38 13.32
N ASP A 103 -4.34 -3.62 13.36
CA ASP A 103 -3.33 -2.56 13.18
C ASP A 103 -3.40 -1.92 11.79
N ILE A 104 -3.74 -2.69 10.76
CA ILE A 104 -3.80 -2.21 9.37
C ILE A 104 -5.18 -1.64 9.04
N THR A 105 -6.27 -2.27 9.48
CA THR A 105 -7.65 -1.90 9.09
C THR A 105 -8.39 -1.06 10.12
N GLY A 106 -7.92 -1.01 11.37
CA GLY A 106 -8.61 -0.38 12.49
C GLY A 106 -9.70 -1.23 13.13
N GLU A 107 -10.04 -2.40 12.56
CA GLU A 107 -11.15 -3.26 13.00
C GLU A 107 -10.72 -4.72 13.17
N SER A 108 -11.52 -5.51 13.89
CA SER A 108 -11.28 -6.96 13.96
C SER A 108 -11.83 -7.69 12.73
N PRO A 109 -11.27 -8.86 12.37
CA PRO A 109 -11.82 -9.70 11.29
C PRO A 109 -13.30 -10.03 11.46
N SER A 110 -13.73 -10.30 12.69
CA SER A 110 -15.14 -10.58 13.02
C SER A 110 -16.04 -9.38 12.80
N ALA A 111 -15.59 -8.16 13.15
CA ALA A 111 -16.34 -6.93 12.92
C ALA A 111 -16.55 -6.66 11.43
N VAL A 112 -15.50 -6.86 10.60
CA VAL A 112 -15.59 -6.72 9.14
C VAL A 112 -16.61 -7.72 8.57
N ARG A 113 -16.59 -8.98 9.02
CA ARG A 113 -17.56 -10.00 8.58
C ARG A 113 -18.98 -9.64 8.98
N SER A 114 -19.20 -9.26 10.24
CA SER A 114 -20.53 -8.90 10.74
C SER A 114 -21.13 -7.75 9.96
N ARG A 115 -20.32 -6.73 9.66
CA ARG A 115 -20.74 -5.57 8.84
C ARG A 115 -21.07 -5.98 7.40
N ALA A 116 -20.28 -6.85 6.79
CA ALA A 116 -20.54 -7.35 5.44
C ALA A 116 -21.87 -8.13 5.39
N ARG A 117 -22.14 -9.00 6.37
CA ARG A 117 -23.41 -9.74 6.49
C ARG A 117 -24.61 -8.82 6.72
N ALA A 118 -24.49 -7.83 7.58
CA ALA A 118 -25.55 -6.86 7.82
C ALA A 118 -25.90 -6.08 6.54
N ALA A 119 -24.88 -5.68 5.75
CA ALA A 119 -25.09 -4.99 4.48
C ALA A 119 -25.82 -5.83 3.42
N LEU A 120 -25.69 -7.17 3.46
CA LEU A 120 -26.41 -8.09 2.57
C LEU A 120 -27.86 -8.29 2.99
N GLN A 121 -28.22 -8.03 4.25
CA GLN A 121 -29.56 -8.22 4.80
C GLN A 121 -30.46 -6.98 4.68
N GLU A 122 -29.91 -5.82 4.27
CA GLU A 122 -30.71 -4.61 4.03
C GLU A 122 -31.32 -4.62 2.61
N PRO A 123 -32.65 -4.78 2.45
CA PRO A 123 -33.30 -4.75 1.13
C PRO A 123 -33.21 -3.33 0.54
N GLY A 124 -32.54 -3.20 -0.59
CA GLY A 124 -32.47 -1.95 -1.36
C GLY A 124 -31.16 -1.19 -1.31
N ARG A 125 -30.15 -1.66 -0.60
CA ARG A 125 -28.83 -1.03 -0.61
C ARG A 125 -27.96 -1.60 -1.72
N VAL A 126 -27.39 -0.71 -2.53
CA VAL A 126 -26.40 -1.08 -3.57
C VAL A 126 -25.24 -1.82 -2.89
N PRO A 127 -24.83 -2.99 -3.37
CA PRO A 127 -23.72 -3.75 -2.77
C PRO A 127 -22.48 -2.88 -2.58
N ALA A 128 -21.82 -2.99 -1.42
CA ALA A 128 -20.66 -2.19 -1.07
C ALA A 128 -19.49 -2.33 -2.08
N CYS A 129 -19.44 -3.43 -2.84
CA CYS A 129 -18.50 -3.60 -3.96
C CYS A 129 -18.71 -2.59 -5.09
N VAL A 130 -19.95 -2.16 -5.35
CA VAL A 130 -20.26 -1.14 -6.38
C VAL A 130 -19.90 0.25 -5.85
N LEU A 131 -20.18 0.52 -4.55
CA LEU A 131 -19.79 1.77 -3.90
C LEU A 131 -18.27 1.87 -3.72
N GLY A 132 -17.60 0.78 -3.41
CA GLY A 132 -16.13 0.73 -3.30
C GLY A 132 -15.41 0.96 -4.63
N ALA A 133 -16.02 0.55 -5.75
CA ALA A 133 -15.50 0.85 -7.08
C ALA A 133 -15.67 2.34 -7.44
N ALA A 134 -16.76 2.97 -6.98
CA ALA A 134 -17.01 4.40 -7.18
C ALA A 134 -16.19 5.31 -6.25
N HIS A 135 -15.70 4.77 -5.13
CA HIS A 135 -14.88 5.49 -4.15
C HIS A 135 -13.39 5.12 -4.20
N ARG A 136 -12.92 4.49 -5.27
CA ARG A 136 -11.48 4.43 -5.51
C ARG A 136 -10.99 5.87 -5.68
N PRO A 137 -10.09 6.37 -4.79
CA PRO A 137 -9.51 7.67 -5.01
C PRO A 137 -8.85 7.64 -6.39
N ASP A 138 -9.28 8.53 -7.25
CA ASP A 138 -8.66 8.69 -8.55
C ASP A 138 -7.22 9.13 -8.31
N LEU A 139 -6.29 8.20 -8.50
CA LEU A 139 -4.86 8.44 -8.32
C LEU A 139 -4.36 9.58 -9.21
N THR A 140 -5.04 9.88 -10.30
CA THR A 140 -4.81 11.04 -11.15
C THR A 140 -5.10 12.36 -10.42
N ILE A 141 -6.14 12.40 -9.58
CA ILE A 141 -6.47 13.59 -8.77
C ILE A 141 -5.43 13.80 -7.68
N ALA A 142 -5.03 12.73 -6.99
CA ALA A 142 -4.00 12.81 -5.94
C ALA A 142 -2.63 13.26 -6.49
N VAL A 143 -2.25 12.79 -7.67
CA VAL A 143 -1.02 13.21 -8.37
C VAL A 143 -1.12 14.66 -8.84
N SER A 144 -2.28 15.10 -9.33
CA SER A 144 -2.48 16.49 -9.79
C SER A 144 -2.52 17.49 -8.63
N GLU A 145 -3.09 17.13 -7.48
CA GLU A 145 -3.05 17.96 -6.26
C GLU A 145 -1.65 18.06 -5.68
N LYS A 146 -0.90 16.98 -5.65
CA LYS A 146 0.51 17.02 -5.23
C LYS A 146 1.34 17.93 -6.13
N ARG A 147 1.18 17.83 -7.46
CA ARG A 147 1.84 18.73 -8.41
C ARG A 147 1.43 20.19 -8.22
N ARG A 148 0.15 20.48 -7.98
CA ARG A 148 -0.31 21.85 -7.71
C ARG A 148 0.30 22.43 -6.46
N ARG A 149 0.43 21.66 -5.38
CA ARG A 149 1.09 22.10 -4.13
C ARG A 149 2.59 22.34 -4.32
N GLU A 150 3.26 21.48 -5.09
CA GLU A 150 4.69 21.65 -5.40
C GLU A 150 4.93 22.90 -6.26
N VAL A 151 4.11 23.16 -7.28
CA VAL A 151 4.21 24.34 -8.14
C VAL A 151 3.87 25.62 -7.36
N ALA A 152 2.88 25.60 -6.47
CA ALA A 152 2.53 26.73 -5.60
C ALA A 152 3.69 27.07 -4.65
N ALA A 153 4.32 26.06 -4.03
CA ALA A 153 5.48 26.26 -3.14
C ALA A 153 6.70 26.85 -3.86
N ILE A 154 6.92 26.47 -5.13
CA ILE A 154 7.99 27.02 -5.95
C ILE A 154 7.73 28.49 -6.31
N ASN A 155 6.48 28.84 -6.66
CA ASN A 155 6.10 30.22 -6.98
C ASN A 155 6.19 31.15 -5.75
N ASP A 156 5.80 30.67 -4.57
CA ASP A 156 5.94 31.45 -3.31
C ASP A 156 7.42 31.67 -2.95
N ALA A 157 8.27 30.68 -3.16
CA ALA A 157 9.72 30.82 -2.96
C ALA A 157 10.36 31.84 -3.91
N PHE A 158 9.89 31.88 -5.18
CA PHE A 158 10.38 32.86 -6.17
C PHE A 158 9.90 34.29 -5.88
N SER A 159 8.65 34.45 -5.43
CA SER A 159 8.08 35.77 -5.10
C SER A 159 8.76 36.41 -3.88
N ASN A 160 9.18 35.58 -2.92
CA ASN A 160 9.87 36.07 -1.70
C ASN A 160 11.37 36.39 -1.93
N SER A 161 11.95 35.92 -3.03
CA SER A 161 13.35 36.19 -3.41
C SER A 161 13.54 37.53 -4.12
N SER A 162 12.47 38.13 -4.68
CA SER A 162 12.55 39.39 -5.45
C SER A 162 12.36 40.68 -4.63
N GLY A 163 12.10 40.55 -3.31
CA GLY A 163 11.75 41.67 -2.42
C GLY A 163 12.89 42.29 -1.62
N LYS A 164 14.14 41.93 -1.84
CA LYS A 164 15.30 42.49 -1.10
C LYS A 164 16.36 43.05 -1.99
N LYS A 165 16.10 44.20 -2.61
CA LYS A 165 17.13 45.16 -3.06
C LYS A 165 16.57 46.58 -2.87
N GLU A 166 16.72 47.10 -1.70
CA GLU A 166 16.89 48.53 -1.50
C GLU A 166 18.29 48.74 -0.96
N VAL A 167 19.05 49.52 -1.69
CA VAL A 167 20.39 50.04 -1.38
C VAL A 167 20.24 51.48 -0.94
N PRO A 168 21.07 51.97 -0.03
CA PRO A 168 21.00 53.26 0.63
C PRO A 168 21.21 54.45 -0.26
#